data_ddc8f2cb084bbaa8b2da7a1553b74850
#
_entry.id   ddc8f2cb084bbaa8b2da7a1553b74850
#
_cell.length_a   1.000
_cell.length_b   1.000
_cell.length_c   1.000
_cell.angle_alpha   90.00
_cell.angle_beta   90.00
_cell.angle_gamma   90.00
#
_symmetry.space_group_name_H-M   'P 1'
#
loop_
_entity.id
_entity.type
_entity.pdbx_description
1 polymer ?
#
loop_
_entity_poly.entity_id
_entity_poly.type
_entity_poly.pdbx_seq_one_letter_code
_entity_poly.pdbx_strand_id
1 'polypeptide(L)'
;MLPYDAYIPDEYIPDGFQKIQMYKRIKAIDGQEMYDELIDEMTDRFGDMPAETERLMHIALIRASAMKVGVESIKEKNKIVRIQFSEMGSGMVDGAKIVSDSMQFGRAVGFSFEENKLALTIDERKVSGELPFDVLEKLVLSLPDALKEA
;
A
#
# COMPACT_ATOMS: atom_id res chain seq x y z
N MET A 1 2.01 -6.10 10.04
CA MET A 1 0.78 -6.57 9.37
C MET A 1 -0.29 -5.50 9.47
N LEU A 2 -1.00 -5.24 8.38
CA LEU A 2 -2.08 -4.26 8.37
C LEU A 2 -3.39 -4.92 8.80
N PRO A 3 -4.23 -4.22 9.59
CA PRO A 3 -5.43 -4.80 10.19
C PRO A 3 -6.66 -4.76 9.28
N TYR A 4 -6.49 -4.98 8.00
CA TYR A 4 -7.59 -4.92 7.05
C TYR A 4 -8.05 -6.32 6.65
N ASP A 5 -9.36 -6.51 6.51
CA ASP A 5 -9.92 -7.74 5.98
C ASP A 5 -9.59 -7.84 4.49
N ALA A 6 -8.57 -8.64 4.17
CA ALA A 6 -8.07 -8.79 2.83
C ALA A 6 -7.71 -10.26 2.59
N TYR A 7 -8.57 -10.95 1.84
CA TYR A 7 -8.41 -12.37 1.58
C TYR A 7 -9.27 -12.78 0.38
N ILE A 8 -9.13 -14.03 -0.05
CA ILE A 8 -9.94 -14.61 -1.11
C ILE A 8 -11.01 -15.48 -0.44
N PRO A 9 -12.29 -15.06 -0.45
CA PRO A 9 -13.38 -15.87 0.12
C PRO A 9 -13.53 -17.21 -0.60
N ASP A 10 -13.94 -18.25 0.15
CA ASP A 10 -14.18 -19.56 -0.43
C ASP A 10 -15.28 -19.55 -1.50
N GLU A 11 -16.26 -18.66 -1.36
CA GLU A 11 -17.33 -18.52 -2.36
C GLU A 11 -16.81 -17.99 -3.69
N TYR A 12 -15.74 -17.19 -3.66
CA TYR A 12 -15.17 -16.60 -4.86
C TYR A 12 -14.27 -17.62 -5.58
N ILE A 13 -13.35 -18.25 -4.86
CA ILE A 13 -12.50 -19.32 -5.41
C ILE A 13 -12.60 -20.53 -4.48
N PRO A 14 -13.53 -21.47 -4.78
CA PRO A 14 -13.75 -22.64 -3.90
C PRO A 14 -12.59 -23.63 -3.92
N ASP A 15 -11.92 -23.79 -5.05
CA ASP A 15 -10.83 -24.77 -5.18
C ASP A 15 -9.58 -24.28 -4.43
N GLY A 16 -9.14 -25.06 -3.43
CA GLY A 16 -8.01 -24.68 -2.59
C GLY A 16 -6.70 -24.54 -3.35
N PHE A 17 -6.47 -25.34 -4.38
CA PHE A 17 -5.26 -25.28 -5.19
C PHE A 17 -5.24 -23.98 -6.02
N GLN A 18 -6.36 -23.67 -6.68
CA GLN A 18 -6.48 -22.43 -7.44
C GLN A 18 -6.34 -21.20 -6.54
N LYS A 19 -6.93 -21.27 -5.34
CA LYS A 19 -6.82 -20.18 -4.36
C LYS A 19 -5.37 -19.92 -4.00
N ILE A 20 -4.59 -20.96 -3.70
CA ILE A 20 -3.17 -20.83 -3.37
C ILE A 20 -2.40 -20.23 -4.53
N GLN A 21 -2.68 -20.65 -5.76
CA GLN A 21 -2.04 -20.10 -6.94
C GLN A 21 -2.32 -18.61 -7.10
N MET A 22 -3.57 -18.21 -6.85
CA MET A 22 -3.94 -16.79 -6.95
C MET A 22 -3.27 -15.97 -5.85
N TYR A 23 -3.17 -16.46 -4.62
CA TYR A 23 -2.42 -15.78 -3.56
C TYR A 23 -0.96 -15.55 -3.96
N LYS A 24 -0.33 -16.56 -4.56
CA LYS A 24 1.06 -16.44 -5.02
C LYS A 24 1.22 -15.38 -6.11
N ARG A 25 0.28 -15.34 -7.05
CA ARG A 25 0.31 -14.35 -8.12
C ARG A 25 0.05 -12.94 -7.62
N ILE A 26 -0.86 -12.78 -6.67
CA ILE A 26 -1.13 -11.48 -6.04
C ILE A 26 0.13 -10.99 -5.31
N LYS A 27 0.79 -11.89 -4.60
CA LYS A 27 2.02 -11.57 -3.87
C LYS A 27 3.16 -11.17 -4.80
N ALA A 28 3.16 -11.66 -6.04
CA ALA A 28 4.19 -11.37 -7.03
C ALA A 28 3.95 -10.08 -7.82
N ILE A 29 2.83 -9.40 -7.59
CA ILE A 29 2.55 -8.13 -8.27
C ILE A 29 3.68 -7.14 -7.98
N ASP A 30 4.27 -6.60 -9.05
CA ASP A 30 5.38 -5.67 -8.95
C ASP A 30 5.06 -4.27 -9.49
N GLY A 31 3.86 -4.05 -9.98
CA GLY A 31 3.42 -2.76 -10.49
C GLY A 31 2.03 -2.81 -11.11
N GLN A 32 1.64 -1.69 -11.71
CA GLN A 32 0.30 -1.48 -12.24
C GLN A 32 -0.05 -2.47 -13.36
N GLU A 33 0.89 -2.77 -14.24
CA GLU A 33 0.62 -3.66 -15.38
C GLU A 33 0.23 -5.07 -14.93
N MET A 34 1.02 -5.66 -14.04
CA MET A 34 0.69 -6.99 -13.48
C MET A 34 -0.62 -6.94 -12.71
N TYR A 35 -0.85 -5.87 -11.98
CA TYR A 35 -2.08 -5.65 -11.24
C TYR A 35 -3.30 -5.69 -12.17
N ASP A 36 -3.25 -4.91 -13.26
CA ASP A 36 -4.35 -4.83 -14.21
C ASP A 36 -4.61 -6.17 -14.91
N GLU A 37 -3.55 -6.84 -15.33
CA GLU A 37 -3.64 -8.14 -15.99
C GLU A 37 -4.28 -9.19 -15.07
N LEU A 38 -3.90 -9.20 -13.79
CA LEU A 38 -4.43 -10.18 -12.85
C LEU A 38 -5.90 -9.90 -12.52
N ILE A 39 -6.29 -8.64 -12.39
CA ILE A 39 -7.69 -8.27 -12.20
C ILE A 39 -8.53 -8.78 -13.37
N ASP A 40 -8.08 -8.56 -14.59
CA ASP A 40 -8.80 -9.00 -15.78
C ASP A 40 -8.95 -10.51 -15.81
N GLU A 41 -7.88 -11.24 -15.53
CA GLU A 41 -7.92 -12.70 -15.51
C GLU A 41 -8.83 -13.23 -14.40
N MET A 42 -8.74 -12.69 -13.20
CA MET A 42 -9.58 -13.14 -12.08
C MET A 42 -11.05 -12.87 -12.35
N THR A 43 -11.36 -11.71 -12.93
CA THR A 43 -12.73 -11.36 -13.30
C THR A 43 -13.27 -12.33 -14.35
N ASP A 44 -12.47 -12.67 -15.36
CA ASP A 44 -12.87 -13.61 -16.40
C ASP A 44 -13.09 -15.03 -15.85
N ARG A 45 -12.23 -15.47 -14.94
CA ARG A 45 -12.27 -16.86 -14.44
C ARG A 45 -13.27 -17.06 -13.31
N PHE A 46 -13.40 -16.07 -12.44
CA PHE A 46 -14.12 -16.23 -11.17
C PHE A 46 -15.28 -15.26 -10.98
N GLY A 47 -15.47 -14.32 -11.90
CA GLY A 47 -16.54 -13.33 -11.81
C GLY A 47 -16.15 -12.08 -11.04
N ASP A 48 -17.15 -11.31 -10.66
CA ASP A 48 -16.94 -10.05 -9.95
C ASP A 48 -16.19 -10.25 -8.64
N MET A 49 -15.15 -9.46 -8.44
CA MET A 49 -14.26 -9.60 -7.30
C MET A 49 -14.94 -9.08 -6.02
N PRO A 50 -14.94 -9.88 -4.93
CA PRO A 50 -15.46 -9.38 -3.64
C PRO A 50 -14.58 -8.26 -3.08
N ALA A 51 -15.17 -7.45 -2.21
CA ALA A 51 -14.46 -6.32 -1.60
C ALA A 51 -13.18 -6.74 -0.85
N GLU A 52 -13.21 -7.88 -0.17
CA GLU A 52 -12.04 -8.40 0.57
C GLU A 52 -10.89 -8.74 -0.37
N THR A 53 -11.20 -9.23 -1.56
CA THR A 53 -10.20 -9.58 -2.57
C THR A 53 -9.70 -8.33 -3.28
N GLU A 54 -10.57 -7.36 -3.58
CA GLU A 54 -10.13 -6.06 -4.09
C GLU A 54 -9.14 -5.40 -3.17
N ARG A 55 -9.42 -5.45 -1.86
CA ARG A 55 -8.51 -4.87 -0.86
C ARG A 55 -7.16 -5.59 -0.85
N LEU A 56 -7.18 -6.91 -0.98
CA LEU A 56 -5.96 -7.70 -1.09
C LEU A 56 -5.13 -7.28 -2.30
N MET A 57 -5.77 -7.02 -3.43
CA MET A 57 -5.12 -6.52 -4.64
C MET A 57 -4.53 -5.13 -4.42
N HIS A 58 -5.28 -4.23 -3.80
CA HIS A 58 -4.81 -2.88 -3.47
C HIS A 58 -3.60 -2.93 -2.53
N ILE A 59 -3.62 -3.79 -1.52
CA ILE A 59 -2.48 -3.97 -0.61
C ILE A 59 -1.24 -4.42 -1.37
N ALA A 60 -1.40 -5.33 -2.33
CA ALA A 60 -0.27 -5.79 -3.14
C ALA A 60 0.33 -4.65 -3.97
N LEU A 61 -0.49 -3.80 -4.55
CA LEU A 61 -0.03 -2.64 -5.31
C LEU A 61 0.66 -1.61 -4.40
N ILE A 62 0.09 -1.34 -3.23
CA ILE A 62 0.70 -0.47 -2.23
C ILE A 62 2.09 -0.98 -1.86
N ARG A 63 2.21 -2.28 -1.60
CA ARG A 63 3.49 -2.90 -1.25
C ARG A 63 4.51 -2.76 -2.38
N ALA A 64 4.09 -3.02 -3.62
CA ALA A 64 4.96 -2.90 -4.78
C ALA A 64 5.47 -1.46 -4.96
N SER A 65 4.58 -0.48 -4.81
CA SER A 65 4.94 0.94 -4.91
C SER A 65 5.89 1.36 -3.79
N ALA A 66 5.64 0.89 -2.58
CA ALA A 66 6.47 1.18 -1.41
C ALA A 66 7.90 0.63 -1.60
N MET A 67 8.03 -0.59 -2.09
CA MET A 67 9.33 -1.20 -2.33
C MET A 67 10.17 -0.42 -3.32
N LYS A 68 9.54 0.17 -4.33
CA LYS A 68 10.26 0.97 -5.36
C LYS A 68 10.92 2.21 -4.81
N VAL A 69 10.43 2.74 -3.70
CA VAL A 69 10.96 3.94 -3.09
C VAL A 69 11.76 3.66 -1.81
N GLY A 70 12.09 2.38 -1.58
CA GLY A 70 12.92 2.00 -0.44
C GLY A 70 12.20 2.00 0.90
N VAL A 71 10.89 1.76 0.90
CA VAL A 71 10.16 1.50 2.15
C VAL A 71 10.49 0.09 2.62
N GLU A 72 10.92 -0.06 3.86
CA GLU A 72 11.28 -1.36 4.41
C GLU A 72 10.14 -2.00 5.21
N SER A 73 9.19 -1.23 5.72
CA SER A 73 8.03 -1.78 6.42
C SER A 73 6.87 -0.82 6.47
N ILE A 74 5.66 -1.39 6.51
CA ILE A 74 4.41 -0.67 6.76
C ILE A 74 3.70 -1.46 7.85
N LYS A 75 3.55 -0.86 9.03
CA LYS A 75 2.96 -1.54 10.19
C LYS A 75 1.97 -0.63 10.90
N GLU A 76 0.93 -1.24 11.48
CA GLU A 76 -0.02 -0.51 12.30
C GLU A 76 0.15 -0.93 13.76
N LYS A 77 0.13 0.07 14.64
CA LYS A 77 0.13 -0.15 16.09
C LYS A 77 -0.62 1.00 16.75
N ASN A 78 -1.60 0.67 17.60
CA ASN A 78 -2.38 1.67 18.35
C ASN A 78 -3.01 2.73 17.45
N LYS A 79 -3.59 2.30 16.32
CA LYS A 79 -4.25 3.19 15.35
C LYS A 79 -3.29 4.14 14.64
N ILE A 80 -2.00 3.85 14.66
CA ILE A 80 -1.00 4.60 13.91
C ILE A 80 -0.34 3.66 12.90
N VAL A 81 -0.47 3.99 11.64
CA VAL A 81 0.23 3.29 10.56
C VAL A 81 1.58 3.96 10.37
N ARG A 82 2.65 3.18 10.41
CA ARG A 82 4.00 3.70 10.22
C ARG A 82 4.59 3.14 8.93
N ILE A 83 4.98 4.05 8.04
CA ILE A 83 5.65 3.74 6.78
C ILE A 83 7.13 4.06 7.00
N GLN A 84 7.94 3.02 7.16
CA GLN A 84 9.35 3.18 7.49
C GLN A 84 10.21 3.00 6.26
N PHE A 85 10.95 4.05 5.89
CA PHE A 85 11.93 3.95 4.82
C PHE A 85 13.23 3.34 5.35
N SER A 86 13.96 2.65 4.48
CA SER A 86 15.34 2.28 4.74
C SER A 86 16.22 3.53 4.70
N GLU A 87 17.46 3.42 5.17
CA GLU A 87 18.40 4.53 5.07
C GLU A 87 18.63 4.94 3.60
N MET A 88 18.82 3.94 2.73
CA MET A 88 18.98 4.18 1.29
C MET A 88 17.72 4.82 0.70
N GLY A 89 16.54 4.29 1.00
CA GLY A 89 15.27 4.85 0.52
C GLY A 89 15.06 6.28 0.99
N SER A 90 15.44 6.58 2.23
CA SER A 90 15.35 7.94 2.79
C SER A 90 16.17 8.94 1.99
N GLY A 91 17.29 8.51 1.43
CA GLY A 91 18.12 9.35 0.58
C GLY A 91 17.62 9.51 -0.86
N MET A 92 16.68 8.67 -1.28
CA MET A 92 16.14 8.66 -2.66
C MET A 92 14.97 9.63 -2.84
N VAL A 93 14.28 9.99 -1.77
CA VAL A 93 13.03 10.76 -1.86
C VAL A 93 13.26 12.23 -1.58
N ASP A 94 12.44 13.07 -2.22
CA ASP A 94 12.39 14.50 -1.95
C ASP A 94 11.40 14.74 -0.81
N GLY A 95 11.94 14.97 0.39
CA GLY A 95 11.12 15.16 1.59
C GLY A 95 10.18 16.35 1.49
N ALA A 96 10.61 17.44 0.85
CA ALA A 96 9.76 18.62 0.68
C ALA A 96 8.54 18.32 -0.18
N LYS A 97 8.71 17.51 -1.23
CA LYS A 97 7.60 17.12 -2.09
C LYS A 97 6.64 16.20 -1.34
N ILE A 98 7.15 15.25 -0.54
CA ILE A 98 6.29 14.38 0.27
C ILE A 98 5.47 15.22 1.25
N VAL A 99 6.08 16.18 1.94
CA VAL A 99 5.37 17.07 2.85
C VAL A 99 4.28 17.84 2.11
N SER A 100 4.61 18.41 0.96
CA SER A 100 3.65 19.16 0.14
C SER A 100 2.47 18.27 -0.30
N ASP A 101 2.76 17.08 -0.82
CA ASP A 101 1.73 16.15 -1.29
C ASP A 101 0.83 15.66 -0.15
N SER A 102 1.37 15.58 1.08
CA SER A 102 0.62 15.08 2.23
C SER A 102 -0.23 16.14 2.93
N MET A 103 -0.10 17.41 2.55
CA MET A 103 -0.89 18.48 3.17
C MET A 103 -2.38 18.28 3.03
N GLN A 104 -2.82 17.60 1.98
CA GLN A 104 -4.23 17.27 1.78
C GLN A 104 -4.83 16.44 2.92
N PHE A 105 -3.99 15.72 3.68
CA PHE A 105 -4.43 14.87 4.77
C PHE A 105 -4.38 15.56 6.14
N GLY A 106 -3.96 16.82 6.18
CA GLY A 106 -3.91 17.61 7.40
C GLY A 106 -3.03 16.98 8.48
N ARG A 107 -3.53 16.97 9.71
CA ARG A 107 -2.80 16.45 10.87
C ARG A 107 -2.70 14.94 10.93
N ALA A 108 -3.44 14.23 10.09
CA ALA A 108 -3.43 12.77 10.11
C ALA A 108 -2.06 12.22 9.69
N VAL A 109 -1.32 12.91 8.83
CA VAL A 109 -0.01 12.47 8.35
C VAL A 109 1.09 13.22 9.07
N GLY A 110 2.00 12.48 9.69
CA GLY A 110 3.16 13.01 10.38
C GLY A 110 4.46 12.48 9.79
N PHE A 111 5.56 13.07 10.22
CA PHE A 111 6.89 12.77 9.71
C PHE A 111 7.86 12.65 10.87
N SER A 112 8.82 11.73 10.75
CA SER A 112 9.95 11.67 11.65
C SER A 112 11.21 11.29 10.88
N PHE A 113 12.36 11.68 11.39
CA PHE A 113 13.64 11.33 10.80
C PHE A 113 14.59 11.00 11.93
N GLU A 114 14.90 9.71 12.08
CA GLU A 114 15.77 9.21 13.15
C GLU A 114 16.76 8.21 12.57
N GLU A 115 18.01 8.30 12.99
CA GLU A 115 19.07 7.39 12.55
C GLU A 115 19.18 7.32 11.02
N ASN A 116 19.07 8.49 10.38
CA ASN A 116 19.13 8.63 8.91
C ASN A 116 17.96 7.92 8.16
N LYS A 117 16.89 7.62 8.87
CA LYS A 117 15.72 6.98 8.28
C LYS A 117 14.48 7.86 8.41
N LEU A 118 13.83 8.10 7.28
CA LEU A 118 12.56 8.79 7.23
C LEU A 118 11.43 7.82 7.58
N ALA A 119 10.45 8.29 8.33
CA ALA A 119 9.20 7.58 8.52
C ALA A 119 8.02 8.52 8.33
N LEU A 120 6.97 8.00 7.69
CA LEU A 120 5.68 8.66 7.58
C LEU A 120 4.73 7.95 8.51
N THR A 121 3.86 8.71 9.18
CA THR A 121 2.84 8.12 10.05
C THR A 121 1.46 8.59 9.64
N ILE A 122 0.48 7.72 9.80
CA ILE A 122 -0.94 8.05 9.62
C ILE A 122 -1.62 7.77 10.94
N ASP A 123 -2.11 8.81 11.60
CA ASP A 123 -2.93 8.65 12.81
C ASP A 123 -4.38 8.46 12.34
N GLU A 124 -4.85 7.22 12.41
CA GLU A 124 -6.18 6.87 11.91
C GLU A 124 -7.29 7.64 12.59
N ARG A 125 -7.08 8.05 13.84
CA ARG A 125 -8.08 8.82 14.60
C ARG A 125 -8.23 10.26 14.10
N LYS A 126 -7.25 10.76 13.37
CA LYS A 126 -7.24 12.14 12.83
C LYS A 126 -7.65 12.21 11.37
N VAL A 127 -7.89 11.06 10.75
CA VAL A 127 -8.38 11.03 9.36
C VAL A 127 -9.86 11.43 9.36
N SER A 128 -10.22 12.37 8.48
CA SER A 128 -11.61 12.82 8.32
C SER A 128 -11.95 12.95 6.84
N GLY A 129 -13.21 12.66 6.50
CA GLY A 129 -13.70 12.77 5.13
C GLY A 129 -13.36 11.58 4.24
N GLU A 130 -12.58 10.63 4.72
CA GLU A 130 -12.22 9.42 3.97
C GLU A 130 -11.77 8.32 4.94
N LEU A 131 -11.58 7.12 4.42
CA LEU A 131 -11.13 5.99 5.24
C LEU A 131 -9.63 6.03 5.42
N PRO A 132 -9.12 5.59 6.60
CA PRO A 132 -7.66 5.49 6.80
C PRO A 132 -6.94 4.67 5.73
N PHE A 133 -7.55 3.60 5.23
CA PHE A 133 -6.96 2.80 4.14
C PHE A 133 -6.77 3.64 2.88
N ASP A 134 -7.73 4.52 2.57
CA ASP A 134 -7.63 5.36 1.37
C ASP A 134 -6.51 6.38 1.50
N VAL A 135 -6.27 6.88 2.71
CA VAL A 135 -5.13 7.78 2.97
C VAL A 135 -3.81 7.03 2.76
N LEU A 136 -3.70 5.82 3.30
CA LEU A 136 -2.51 4.98 3.10
C LEU A 136 -2.25 4.74 1.61
N GLU A 137 -3.27 4.36 0.88
CA GLU A 137 -3.16 4.08 -0.55
C GLU A 137 -2.71 5.32 -1.32
N LYS A 138 -3.37 6.44 -1.15
CA LYS A 138 -3.02 7.68 -1.84
C LYS A 138 -1.61 8.13 -1.52
N LEU A 139 -1.25 8.07 -0.24
CA LEU A 139 0.07 8.51 0.21
C LEU A 139 1.17 7.64 -0.40
N VAL A 140 1.06 6.32 -0.29
CA VAL A 140 2.09 5.41 -0.79
C VAL A 140 2.17 5.45 -2.31
N LEU A 141 1.04 5.46 -3.01
CA LEU A 141 1.04 5.50 -4.48
C LEU A 141 1.58 6.82 -5.04
N SER A 142 1.64 7.88 -4.23
CA SER A 142 2.26 9.15 -4.64
C SER A 142 3.78 9.16 -4.47
N LEU A 143 4.34 8.25 -3.67
CA LEU A 143 5.77 8.28 -3.33
C LEU A 143 6.71 8.12 -4.54
N PRO A 144 6.42 7.29 -5.55
CA PRO A 144 7.29 7.22 -6.72
C PRO A 144 7.48 8.55 -7.43
N ASP A 145 6.47 9.43 -7.39
CA ASP A 145 6.57 10.77 -7.99
C ASP A 145 7.41 11.73 -7.16
N ALA A 146 7.73 11.35 -5.93
CA ALA A 146 8.54 12.15 -5.01
C ALA A 146 10.00 11.68 -4.96
N LEU A 147 10.42 10.81 -5.89
CA LEU A 147 11.83 10.43 -6.01
C LEU A 147 12.64 11.62 -6.49
N LYS A 148 13.85 11.76 -5.96
CA LYS A 148 14.78 12.79 -6.42
C LYS A 148 15.16 12.52 -7.86
N GLU A 149 15.32 13.58 -8.63
CA GLU A 149 15.85 13.45 -9.99
C GLU A 149 17.32 13.04 -9.93
N ALA A 150 17.71 12.24 -10.92
CA ALA A 150 19.10 11.77 -11.02
C ALA A 150 20.08 12.90 -11.37
#